data_307023f325b486360e9d67d4611a3870
#
_entry.id   307023f325b486360e9d67d4611a3870
#
_cell.length_a   1.000
_cell.length_b   1.000
_cell.length_c   1.000
_cell.angle_alpha   90.00
_cell.angle_beta   90.00
_cell.angle_gamma   90.00
#
_symmetry.space_group_name_H-M   'P 1'
#
loop_
_entity.id
_entity.type
_entity.pdbx_description
1 polymer ?
#
loop_
_entity_poly.entity_id
_entity_poly.type
_entity_poly.pdbx_seq_one_letter_code
_entity_poly.pdbx_strand_id
1 'polypeptide(L)'
;MTTKPIYSREWNYVREADRELMLSRHNFRKTSDFLEQILLALNDLSQQQRALEWIRDEHFSDLELEILIPIIIDIAVDGNQDRLPYAREILFNNAFNSNDIVRKKLTFMFDGFLRSEDDWIYMRLMELLCFLNYNDLRMRLIDKCKNSTDENIVDVYTSFIQNRGWL
;
A
#
# COMPACT_ATOMS: atom_id res chain seq x y z
N MET A 1 13.25 11.83 -45.80
CA MET A 1 13.08 12.95 -44.85
C MET A 1 11.82 12.64 -44.01
N THR A 2 11.98 12.23 -42.77
CA THR A 2 10.86 12.02 -41.85
C THR A 2 10.42 13.38 -41.32
N THR A 3 9.27 13.88 -41.77
CA THR A 3 8.65 15.08 -41.22
C THR A 3 8.32 14.86 -39.74
N LYS A 4 8.85 15.71 -38.86
CA LYS A 4 8.47 15.65 -37.43
C LYS A 4 6.95 15.89 -37.30
N PRO A 5 6.22 15.08 -36.48
CA PRO A 5 4.81 15.31 -36.26
C PRO A 5 4.55 16.67 -35.62
N ILE A 6 3.52 17.36 -36.11
CA ILE A 6 3.05 18.64 -35.53
C ILE A 6 1.94 18.31 -34.54
N TYR A 7 2.17 18.61 -33.27
CA TYR A 7 1.20 18.37 -32.20
C TYR A 7 0.26 19.56 -32.01
N SER A 8 -0.95 19.33 -31.50
CA SER A 8 -1.90 20.40 -31.16
C SER A 8 -1.36 21.28 -30.04
N ARG A 9 -1.95 22.46 -29.90
CA ARG A 9 -1.60 23.42 -28.81
C ARG A 9 -1.90 22.80 -27.45
N GLU A 10 -3.05 22.13 -27.30
CA GLU A 10 -3.49 21.47 -26.07
C GLU A 10 -2.53 20.36 -25.66
N TRP A 11 -2.10 19.52 -26.62
CA TRP A 11 -1.09 18.51 -26.37
C TRP A 11 0.25 19.08 -25.88
N ASN A 12 0.67 20.19 -26.44
CA ASN A 12 1.90 20.86 -26.01
C ASN A 12 1.76 21.41 -24.57
N TYR A 13 0.57 21.92 -24.16
CA TYR A 13 0.34 22.32 -22.77
C TYR A 13 0.41 21.14 -21.80
N VAL A 14 -0.18 19.99 -22.13
CA VAL A 14 -0.06 18.78 -21.30
C VAL A 14 1.40 18.38 -21.11
N ARG A 15 2.17 18.34 -22.19
CA ARG A 15 3.60 18.01 -22.13
C ARG A 15 4.41 18.97 -21.27
N GLU A 16 4.11 20.27 -21.33
CA GLU A 16 4.79 21.25 -20.49
C GLU A 16 4.43 21.10 -19.02
N ALA A 17 3.14 20.87 -18.69
CA ALA A 17 2.69 20.61 -17.33
C ALA A 17 3.33 19.35 -16.75
N ASP A 18 3.40 18.27 -17.52
CA ASP A 18 4.10 17.03 -17.12
C ASP A 18 5.58 17.29 -16.84
N ARG A 19 6.25 18.07 -17.69
CA ARG A 19 7.64 18.43 -17.47
C ARG A 19 7.84 19.25 -16.20
N GLU A 20 7.00 20.24 -15.95
CA GLU A 20 7.02 21.05 -14.73
C GLU A 20 6.79 20.18 -13.48
N LEU A 21 5.82 19.25 -13.54
CA LEU A 21 5.56 18.30 -12.47
C LEU A 21 6.79 17.42 -12.18
N MET A 22 7.42 16.86 -13.21
CA MET A 22 8.63 16.05 -13.06
C MET A 22 9.79 16.84 -12.43
N LEU A 23 9.99 18.07 -12.84
CA LEU A 23 11.03 18.96 -12.26
C LEU A 23 10.71 19.28 -10.79
N SER A 24 9.45 19.56 -10.47
CA SER A 24 9.01 19.84 -9.10
C SER A 24 9.20 18.62 -8.19
N ARG A 25 8.85 17.42 -8.67
CA ARG A 25 9.08 16.15 -7.96
C ARG A 25 10.58 15.92 -7.70
N HIS A 26 11.42 16.10 -8.72
CA HIS A 26 12.85 15.94 -8.60
C HIS A 26 13.49 16.92 -7.60
N ASN A 27 13.05 18.19 -7.62
CA ASN A 27 13.53 19.18 -6.68
C ASN A 27 13.08 18.88 -5.24
N PHE A 28 11.82 18.51 -5.05
CA PHE A 28 11.29 18.14 -3.75
C PHE A 28 12.01 16.91 -3.17
N ARG A 29 12.31 15.89 -3.99
CA ARG A 29 13.07 14.71 -3.55
C ARG A 29 14.44 15.07 -2.93
N LYS A 30 15.01 16.20 -3.30
CA LYS A 30 16.32 16.70 -2.83
C LYS A 30 16.25 17.56 -1.58
N THR A 31 15.08 17.95 -1.11
CA THR A 31 14.96 18.75 0.11
C THR A 31 15.30 17.92 1.34
N SER A 32 15.85 18.57 2.36
CA SER A 32 16.25 17.90 3.61
C SER A 32 15.06 17.37 4.43
N ASP A 33 13.89 17.94 4.23
CA ASP A 33 12.63 17.59 4.91
C ASP A 33 11.72 16.68 4.07
N PHE A 34 12.20 16.18 2.93
CA PHE A 34 11.40 15.37 2.00
C PHE A 34 10.61 14.26 2.69
N LEU A 35 11.29 13.40 3.47
CA LEU A 35 10.66 12.28 4.15
C LEU A 35 9.64 12.75 5.18
N GLU A 36 9.95 13.82 5.93
CA GLU A 36 9.04 14.42 6.90
C GLU A 36 7.76 14.91 6.22
N GLN A 37 7.86 15.60 5.08
CA GLN A 37 6.71 16.06 4.33
C GLN A 37 5.86 14.92 3.76
N ILE A 38 6.48 13.83 3.29
CA ILE A 38 5.76 12.62 2.87
C ILE A 38 5.01 11.99 4.05
N LEU A 39 5.62 11.90 5.23
CA LEU A 39 4.98 11.38 6.43
C LEU A 39 3.80 12.24 6.88
N LEU A 40 3.94 13.56 6.84
CA LEU A 40 2.84 14.50 7.12
C LEU A 40 1.68 14.28 6.13
N ALA A 41 1.98 14.16 4.83
CA ALA A 41 0.97 13.96 3.80
C ALA A 41 0.28 12.58 3.91
N LEU A 42 0.99 11.52 4.33
CA LEU A 42 0.37 10.21 4.60
C LEU A 42 -0.62 10.25 5.78
N ASN A 43 -0.40 11.13 6.76
CA ASN A 43 -1.28 11.30 7.92
C ASN A 43 -2.40 12.33 7.69
N ASP A 44 -2.37 13.08 6.58
CA ASP A 44 -3.44 14.00 6.19
C ASP A 44 -4.35 13.33 5.17
N LEU A 45 -5.61 13.04 5.56
CA LEU A 45 -6.59 12.38 4.70
C LEU A 45 -6.81 13.12 3.37
N SER A 46 -6.63 14.43 3.31
CA SER A 46 -6.76 15.24 2.09
C SER A 46 -5.57 15.07 1.13
N GLN A 47 -4.39 14.71 1.62
CA GLN A 47 -3.15 14.55 0.87
C GLN A 47 -2.70 13.10 0.73
N GLN A 48 -3.27 12.19 1.52
CA GLN A 48 -2.83 10.80 1.64
C GLN A 48 -2.77 10.08 0.30
N GLN A 49 -3.78 10.25 -0.56
CA GLN A 49 -3.77 9.65 -1.89
C GLN A 49 -2.58 10.14 -2.73
N ARG A 50 -2.34 11.45 -2.72
CA ARG A 50 -1.22 12.04 -3.47
C ARG A 50 0.13 11.54 -2.96
N ALA A 51 0.27 11.38 -1.64
CA ALA A 51 1.47 10.80 -1.04
C ALA A 51 1.67 9.34 -1.46
N LEU A 52 0.61 8.53 -1.45
CA LEU A 52 0.66 7.14 -1.92
C LEU A 52 1.01 7.04 -3.41
N GLU A 53 0.39 7.85 -4.28
CA GLU A 53 0.73 7.92 -5.70
C GLU A 53 2.21 8.27 -5.90
N TRP A 54 2.73 9.20 -5.10
CA TRP A 54 4.15 9.55 -5.15
C TRP A 54 5.04 8.36 -4.75
N ILE A 55 4.75 7.73 -3.59
CA ILE A 55 5.55 6.62 -3.09
C ILE A 55 5.55 5.44 -4.05
N ARG A 56 4.43 5.19 -4.74
CA ARG A 56 4.32 4.16 -5.77
C ARG A 56 5.24 4.42 -6.95
N ASP A 57 5.34 5.68 -7.39
CA ASP A 57 6.00 6.08 -8.62
C ASP A 57 7.50 6.38 -8.43
N GLU A 58 7.97 6.50 -7.18
CA GLU A 58 9.35 6.89 -6.85
C GLU A 58 10.15 5.74 -6.21
N HIS A 59 11.45 5.85 -6.28
CA HIS A 59 12.36 4.91 -5.63
C HIS A 59 12.77 5.39 -4.24
N PHE A 60 12.63 4.52 -3.24
CA PHE A 60 13.02 4.76 -1.86
C PHE A 60 14.14 3.81 -1.43
N SER A 61 15.06 4.31 -0.61
CA SER A 61 16.08 3.49 0.03
C SER A 61 15.47 2.58 1.10
N ASP A 62 16.18 1.51 1.48
CA ASP A 62 15.73 0.60 2.54
C ASP A 62 15.46 1.33 3.87
N LEU A 63 16.26 2.35 4.21
CA LEU A 63 16.06 3.15 5.43
C LEU A 63 14.76 3.96 5.39
N GLU A 64 14.41 4.52 4.24
CA GLU A 64 13.15 5.23 4.05
C GLU A 64 11.97 4.26 4.07
N LEU A 65 12.10 3.09 3.43
CA LEU A 65 11.09 2.05 3.43
C LEU A 65 10.84 1.49 4.85
N GLU A 66 11.88 1.35 5.68
CA GLU A 66 11.74 0.94 7.09
C GLU A 66 10.79 1.86 7.87
N ILE A 67 10.71 3.14 7.49
CA ILE A 67 9.84 4.15 8.11
C ILE A 67 8.45 4.17 7.44
N LEU A 68 8.38 4.08 6.10
CA LEU A 68 7.14 4.23 5.35
C LEU A 68 6.26 2.98 5.39
N ILE A 69 6.84 1.79 5.29
CA ILE A 69 6.10 0.52 5.16
C ILE A 69 5.11 0.27 6.29
N PRO A 70 5.42 0.51 7.58
CA PRO A 70 4.43 0.34 8.65
C PRO A 70 3.16 1.17 8.44
N ILE A 71 3.30 2.43 8.04
CA ILE A 71 2.16 3.33 7.80
C ILE A 71 1.35 2.85 6.59
N ILE A 72 2.04 2.39 5.54
CA ILE A 72 1.38 1.87 4.34
C ILE A 72 0.64 0.55 4.63
N ILE A 73 1.17 -0.30 5.53
CA ILE A 73 0.47 -1.50 6.02
C ILE A 73 -0.81 -1.11 6.76
N ASP A 74 -0.75 -0.13 7.66
CA ASP A 74 -1.95 0.36 8.37
C ASP A 74 -2.98 0.88 7.37
N ILE A 75 -2.58 1.67 6.38
CA ILE A 75 -3.49 2.15 5.33
C ILE A 75 -4.08 0.97 4.52
N ALA A 76 -3.30 -0.06 4.23
CA ALA A 76 -3.75 -1.23 3.47
C ALA A 76 -4.73 -2.12 4.22
N VAL A 77 -4.71 -2.08 5.57
CA VAL A 77 -5.56 -2.91 6.45
C VAL A 77 -6.73 -2.10 7.02
N ASP A 78 -6.49 -0.88 7.51
CA ASP A 78 -7.49 -0.07 8.22
C ASP A 78 -7.80 1.28 7.54
N GLY A 79 -7.19 1.57 6.40
CA GLY A 79 -7.38 2.83 5.68
C GLY A 79 -8.70 2.93 4.91
N ASN A 80 -8.93 4.10 4.30
CA ASN A 80 -10.07 4.34 3.43
C ASN A 80 -10.00 3.44 2.18
N GLN A 81 -11.14 2.87 1.78
CA GLN A 81 -11.26 1.93 0.66
C GLN A 81 -10.64 2.47 -0.65
N ASP A 82 -10.76 3.78 -0.91
CA ASP A 82 -10.19 4.41 -2.12
C ASP A 82 -8.65 4.43 -2.10
N ARG A 83 -8.00 4.24 -0.95
CA ARG A 83 -6.54 4.24 -0.78
C ARG A 83 -5.93 2.84 -0.82
N LEU A 84 -6.74 1.81 -0.54
CA LEU A 84 -6.28 0.42 -0.49
C LEU A 84 -5.52 -0.02 -1.75
N PRO A 85 -5.96 0.28 -2.99
CA PRO A 85 -5.25 -0.17 -4.18
C PRO A 85 -3.82 0.38 -4.25
N TYR A 86 -3.63 1.66 -3.93
CA TYR A 86 -2.31 2.30 -3.93
C TYR A 86 -1.39 1.73 -2.86
N ALA A 87 -1.89 1.57 -1.63
CA ALA A 87 -1.12 1.01 -0.54
C ALA A 87 -0.71 -0.45 -0.85
N ARG A 88 -1.61 -1.27 -1.35
CA ARG A 88 -1.33 -2.67 -1.73
C ARG A 88 -0.32 -2.77 -2.87
N GLU A 89 -0.42 -1.91 -3.88
CA GLU A 89 0.53 -1.88 -4.99
C GLU A 89 1.94 -1.52 -4.50
N ILE A 90 2.09 -0.53 -3.60
CA ILE A 90 3.37 -0.17 -2.98
C ILE A 90 3.93 -1.37 -2.20
N LEU A 91 3.11 -2.03 -1.38
CA LEU A 91 3.54 -3.19 -0.61
C LEU A 91 3.98 -4.34 -1.52
N PHE A 92 3.22 -4.63 -2.57
CA PHE A 92 3.56 -5.65 -3.56
C PHE A 92 4.89 -5.38 -4.25
N ASN A 93 5.10 -4.15 -4.73
CA ASN A 93 6.34 -3.75 -5.42
C ASN A 93 7.57 -3.85 -4.52
N ASN A 94 7.40 -3.82 -3.19
CA ASN A 94 8.47 -3.90 -2.20
C ASN A 94 8.55 -5.25 -1.46
N ALA A 95 7.59 -6.17 -1.66
CA ALA A 95 7.50 -7.44 -0.94
C ALA A 95 8.56 -8.47 -1.35
N PHE A 96 9.14 -8.34 -2.54
CA PHE A 96 10.06 -9.33 -3.12
C PHE A 96 11.50 -8.83 -3.22
N ASN A 97 11.81 -7.75 -2.50
CA ASN A 97 13.17 -7.23 -2.40
C ASN A 97 14.03 -8.10 -1.50
N SER A 98 15.36 -8.06 -1.69
CA SER A 98 16.34 -8.88 -0.96
C SER A 98 16.22 -8.79 0.57
N ASN A 99 15.72 -7.69 1.11
CA ASN A 99 15.58 -7.46 2.55
C ASN A 99 14.19 -7.81 3.11
N ASP A 100 13.21 -8.08 2.26
CA ASP A 100 11.81 -8.40 2.60
C ASP A 100 11.24 -7.54 3.75
N ILE A 101 11.40 -6.22 3.61
CA ILE A 101 11.00 -5.23 4.63
C ILE A 101 9.49 -5.35 4.91
N VAL A 102 8.68 -5.52 3.86
CA VAL A 102 7.23 -5.64 3.97
C VAL A 102 6.87 -6.81 4.88
N ARG A 103 7.45 -7.99 4.65
CA ARG A 103 7.17 -9.18 5.45
C ARG A 103 7.58 -9.01 6.90
N LYS A 104 8.77 -8.45 7.15
CA LYS A 104 9.27 -8.19 8.51
C LYS A 104 8.33 -7.27 9.28
N LYS A 105 7.94 -6.13 8.66
CA LYS A 105 7.05 -5.15 9.31
C LYS A 105 5.64 -5.73 9.50
N LEU A 106 5.08 -6.39 8.50
CA LEU A 106 3.76 -7.01 8.62
C LEU A 106 3.76 -8.11 9.71
N THR A 107 4.80 -8.95 9.78
CA THR A 107 4.93 -9.96 10.85
C THR A 107 4.99 -9.31 12.23
N PHE A 108 5.71 -8.21 12.38
CA PHE A 108 5.78 -7.45 13.64
C PHE A 108 4.44 -6.86 14.05
N MET A 109 3.68 -6.32 13.11
CA MET A 109 2.37 -5.68 13.35
C MET A 109 1.22 -6.69 13.47
N PHE A 110 1.42 -7.92 13.00
CA PHE A 110 0.38 -8.92 12.81
C PHE A 110 -0.43 -9.23 14.07
N ASP A 111 0.23 -9.43 15.20
CA ASP A 111 -0.46 -9.71 16.48
C ASP A 111 -1.25 -8.50 17.00
N GLY A 112 -0.90 -7.29 16.56
CA GLY A 112 -1.69 -6.08 16.79
C GLY A 112 -3.04 -6.17 16.09
N PHE A 113 -3.04 -6.51 14.81
CA PHE A 113 -4.27 -6.69 14.03
C PHE A 113 -5.15 -7.82 14.56
N LEU A 114 -4.55 -8.94 15.01
CA LEU A 114 -5.30 -10.06 15.59
C LEU A 114 -5.97 -9.76 16.95
N ARG A 115 -5.67 -8.63 17.57
CA ARG A 115 -6.38 -8.16 18.79
C ARG A 115 -7.54 -7.23 18.48
N SER A 116 -7.73 -6.85 17.23
CA SER A 116 -8.90 -6.07 16.82
C SER A 116 -10.17 -6.87 17.01
N GLU A 117 -11.26 -6.18 17.35
CA GLU A 117 -12.63 -6.72 17.37
C GLU A 117 -13.39 -6.36 16.08
N ASP A 118 -12.71 -5.74 15.10
CA ASP A 118 -13.28 -5.29 13.83
C ASP A 118 -13.07 -6.36 12.74
N ASP A 119 -14.15 -6.97 12.28
CA ASP A 119 -14.16 -7.98 11.22
C ASP A 119 -13.64 -7.45 9.87
N TRP A 120 -13.79 -6.14 9.59
CA TRP A 120 -13.21 -5.49 8.41
C TRP A 120 -11.68 -5.56 8.41
N ILE A 121 -11.04 -5.38 9.55
CA ILE A 121 -9.57 -5.52 9.68
C ILE A 121 -9.17 -6.96 9.32
N TYR A 122 -9.89 -7.97 9.83
CA TYR A 122 -9.62 -9.36 9.50
C TYR A 122 -9.80 -9.66 8.01
N MET A 123 -10.87 -9.15 7.40
CA MET A 123 -11.13 -9.34 5.98
C MET A 123 -10.04 -8.69 5.12
N ARG A 124 -9.71 -7.44 5.37
CA ARG A 124 -8.68 -6.70 4.63
C ARG A 124 -7.28 -7.26 4.81
N LEU A 125 -6.96 -7.71 6.03
CA LEU A 125 -5.69 -8.39 6.30
C LEU A 125 -5.61 -9.71 5.52
N MET A 126 -6.69 -10.49 5.47
CA MET A 126 -6.74 -11.72 4.68
C MET A 126 -6.51 -11.45 3.20
N GLU A 127 -7.20 -10.45 2.63
CA GLU A 127 -7.00 -10.03 1.24
C GLU A 127 -5.55 -9.62 0.96
N LEU A 128 -4.95 -8.83 1.87
CA LEU A 128 -3.55 -8.40 1.75
C LEU A 128 -2.60 -9.59 1.77
N LEU A 129 -2.79 -10.53 2.70
CA LEU A 129 -1.94 -11.74 2.81
C LEU A 129 -2.07 -12.65 1.59
N CYS A 130 -3.27 -12.76 0.99
CA CYS A 130 -3.46 -13.46 -0.27
C CYS A 130 -2.73 -12.75 -1.41
N PHE A 131 -2.86 -11.43 -1.50
CA PHE A 131 -2.23 -10.61 -2.53
C PHE A 131 -0.70 -10.68 -2.48
N LEU A 132 -0.12 -10.67 -1.27
CA LEU A 132 1.33 -10.80 -1.05
C LEU A 132 1.84 -12.25 -1.03
N ASN A 133 0.95 -13.23 -1.10
CA ASN A 133 1.26 -14.66 -1.02
C ASN A 133 2.02 -15.06 0.27
N TYR A 134 1.68 -14.45 1.40
CA TYR A 134 2.28 -14.78 2.72
C TYR A 134 1.48 -15.89 3.41
N ASN A 135 1.68 -17.12 2.95
CA ASN A 135 0.87 -18.29 3.32
C ASN A 135 0.89 -18.62 4.82
N ASP A 136 2.04 -18.50 5.47
CA ASP A 136 2.18 -18.76 6.91
C ASP A 136 1.37 -17.79 7.77
N LEU A 137 1.42 -16.50 7.47
CA LEU A 137 0.60 -15.48 8.16
C LEU A 137 -0.88 -15.66 7.83
N ARG A 138 -1.21 -16.03 6.58
CA ARG A 138 -2.57 -16.35 6.17
C ARG A 138 -3.14 -17.52 6.97
N MET A 139 -2.39 -18.60 7.15
CA MET A 139 -2.83 -19.75 7.95
C MET A 139 -3.06 -19.39 9.41
N ARG A 140 -2.19 -18.57 10.01
CA ARG A 140 -2.39 -18.05 11.38
C ARG A 140 -3.67 -17.23 11.50
N LEU A 141 -3.97 -16.38 10.50
CA LEU A 141 -5.21 -15.60 10.47
C LEU A 141 -6.45 -16.52 10.34
N ILE A 142 -6.40 -17.50 9.46
CA ILE A 142 -7.46 -18.50 9.27
C ILE A 142 -7.75 -19.22 10.59
N ASP A 143 -6.73 -19.71 11.30
CA ASP A 143 -6.89 -20.37 12.58
C ASP A 143 -7.51 -19.44 13.65
N LYS A 144 -7.12 -18.17 13.64
CA LYS A 144 -7.70 -17.17 14.55
C LYS A 144 -9.18 -16.93 14.24
N CYS A 145 -9.55 -16.72 12.96
CA CYS A 145 -10.94 -16.53 12.56
C CYS A 145 -11.80 -17.76 12.88
N LYS A 146 -11.33 -18.95 12.54
CA LYS A 146 -12.05 -20.22 12.77
C LYS A 146 -12.35 -20.47 14.25
N ASN A 147 -11.47 -20.08 15.15
CA ASN A 147 -11.56 -20.30 16.59
C ASN A 147 -12.09 -19.06 17.34
N SER A 148 -12.60 -18.05 16.64
CA SER A 148 -13.21 -16.87 17.26
C SER A 148 -14.55 -17.21 17.91
N THR A 149 -14.88 -16.49 18.98
CA THR A 149 -16.22 -16.48 19.57
C THR A 149 -17.14 -15.43 18.96
N ASP A 150 -16.60 -14.53 18.15
CA ASP A 150 -17.33 -13.52 17.40
C ASP A 150 -17.78 -14.09 16.05
N GLU A 151 -19.09 -14.12 15.83
CA GLU A 151 -19.71 -14.67 14.63
C GLU A 151 -19.27 -13.92 13.36
N ASN A 152 -19.09 -12.59 13.41
CA ASN A 152 -18.65 -11.80 12.26
C ASN A 152 -17.22 -12.19 11.84
N ILE A 153 -16.34 -12.45 12.81
CA ILE A 153 -14.97 -12.92 12.52
C ILE A 153 -14.98 -14.35 11.97
N VAL A 154 -15.88 -15.22 12.47
CA VAL A 154 -16.07 -16.58 11.91
C VAL A 154 -16.60 -16.50 10.48
N ASP A 155 -17.44 -15.53 10.15
CA ASP A 155 -17.96 -15.33 8.80
C ASP A 155 -16.86 -14.90 7.81
N VAL A 156 -15.81 -14.18 8.26
CA VAL A 156 -14.63 -13.92 7.43
C VAL A 156 -13.99 -15.24 7.00
N TYR A 157 -13.77 -16.19 7.92
CA TYR A 157 -13.24 -17.52 7.60
C TYR A 157 -14.14 -18.26 6.60
N THR A 158 -15.46 -18.28 6.85
CA THR A 158 -16.43 -18.97 6.02
C THR A 158 -16.44 -18.41 4.60
N SER A 159 -16.42 -17.10 4.46
CA SER A 159 -16.37 -16.40 3.17
C SER A 159 -15.12 -16.78 2.36
N PHE A 160 -13.95 -16.87 3.02
CA PHE A 160 -12.70 -17.26 2.34
C PHE A 160 -12.68 -18.73 1.92
N ILE A 161 -13.23 -19.64 2.73
CA ILE A 161 -13.28 -21.07 2.38
C ILE A 161 -14.27 -21.33 1.25
N GLN A 162 -15.41 -20.63 1.23
CA GLN A 162 -16.43 -20.79 0.18
C GLN A 162 -15.96 -20.21 -1.16
N ASN A 163 -15.23 -19.11 -1.16
CA ASN A 163 -14.67 -18.47 -2.33
C ASN A 163 -13.29 -19.08 -2.70
N ARG A 164 -13.24 -20.40 -2.92
CA ARG A 164 -12.01 -21.18 -3.19
C ARG A 164 -11.08 -20.65 -4.30
N GLY A 165 -11.40 -19.56 -4.96
CA GLY A 165 -10.52 -18.88 -5.92
C GLY A 165 -9.37 -18.08 -5.28
N TRP A 166 -9.30 -18.02 -3.94
CA TRP A 166 -8.29 -17.29 -3.18
C TRP A 166 -7.27 -18.21 -2.46
N LEU A 167 -7.45 -19.52 -2.57
CA LEU A 167 -6.54 -20.55 -2.11
C LEU A 167 -5.72 -21.10 -3.28
#